data_e66ad171d3a61acf3e7ab1397d4d724d
#
_entry.id   e66ad171d3a61acf3e7ab1397d4d724d
#
_cell.length_a   1.000
_cell.length_b   1.000
_cell.length_c   1.000
_cell.angle_alpha   90.00
_cell.angle_beta   90.00
_cell.angle_gamma   90.00
#
_symmetry.space_group_name_H-M   'P 1'
#
loop_
_entity.id
_entity.type
_entity.pdbx_description
1 polymer ?
#
loop_
_entity_poly.entity_id
_entity_poly.type
_entity_poly.pdbx_seq_one_letter_code
_entity_poly.pdbx_strand_id
1 'polypeptide(L)'
;MAFVGIQFIPTTRNQSNVVSETDFSKTFDVPYNIQNLLKNSCYDCHSNNTNYPWYNKIQPVSWLLENHIKEGKKEFNFSEFGTYSKRRQKSKLKAVINQIRDDEMPIYSYTLIHKDAKLSEYKKKDLIDWLTELRENY
;
A
#
# COMPACT_ATOMS: atom_id res chain seq x y z
N MET A 1 32.07 7.40 11.88
CA MET A 1 31.53 8.76 12.21
C MET A 1 30.39 9.20 11.29
N ALA A 2 30.46 8.96 9.96
CA ALA A 2 29.37 9.31 9.04
C ALA A 2 28.01 8.68 9.42
N PHE A 3 27.99 7.42 9.88
CA PHE A 3 26.77 6.73 10.31
C PHE A 3 26.05 7.44 11.46
N VAL A 4 26.78 8.00 12.42
CA VAL A 4 26.20 8.76 13.54
C VAL A 4 25.62 10.10 13.05
N GLY A 5 26.33 10.79 12.16
CA GLY A 5 25.88 12.08 11.62
C GLY A 5 24.57 12.01 10.83
N ILE A 6 24.37 10.97 10.05
CA ILE A 6 23.14 10.81 9.26
C ILE A 6 21.88 10.54 10.11
N GLN A 7 22.04 10.08 11.37
CA GLN A 7 20.90 9.84 12.26
C GLN A 7 20.16 11.13 12.64
N PHE A 8 20.81 12.28 12.53
CA PHE A 8 20.22 13.59 12.85
C PHE A 8 19.46 14.22 11.68
N ILE A 9 19.49 13.62 10.51
CA ILE A 9 18.76 14.13 9.34
C ILE A 9 17.29 13.67 9.43
N PRO A 10 16.33 14.61 9.61
CA PRO A 10 14.92 14.25 9.76
C PRO A 10 14.32 13.72 8.46
N THR A 11 13.34 12.85 8.58
CA THR A 11 12.49 12.39 7.47
C THR A 11 11.06 12.90 7.65
N THR A 12 10.41 13.20 6.53
CA THR A 12 8.98 13.57 6.54
C THR A 12 8.14 12.30 6.63
N ARG A 13 7.23 12.23 7.59
CA ARG A 13 6.36 11.08 7.79
C ARG A 13 5.09 11.17 6.94
N ASN A 14 4.69 10.06 6.38
CA ASN A 14 3.44 9.89 5.65
C ASN A 14 2.29 9.55 6.64
N GLN A 15 1.81 10.55 7.37
CA GLN A 15 0.72 10.41 8.34
C GLN A 15 -0.20 11.62 8.26
N SER A 16 -1.47 11.42 7.91
CA SER A 16 -2.49 12.46 7.89
C SER A 16 -3.44 12.39 9.09
N ASN A 17 -3.38 11.33 9.90
CA ASN A 17 -4.29 11.05 11.04
C ASN A 17 -5.79 11.00 10.70
N VAL A 18 -6.14 11.08 9.43
CA VAL A 18 -7.53 11.09 8.94
C VAL A 18 -7.65 10.14 7.76
N VAL A 19 -8.71 9.34 7.76
CA VAL A 19 -9.09 8.56 6.56
C VAL A 19 -9.86 9.49 5.63
N SER A 20 -9.36 9.68 4.42
CA SER A 20 -10.00 10.53 3.41
C SER A 20 -11.39 10.02 3.04
N GLU A 21 -12.32 10.95 2.77
CA GLU A 21 -13.64 10.59 2.22
C GLU A 21 -13.55 9.94 0.83
N THR A 22 -12.43 10.12 0.14
CA THR A 22 -12.14 9.52 -1.16
C THR A 22 -11.35 8.21 -1.06
N ASP A 23 -11.13 7.72 0.16
CA ASP A 23 -10.44 6.44 0.39
C ASP A 23 -11.21 5.28 -0.28
N PHE A 24 -10.46 4.31 -0.75
CA PHE A 24 -10.98 3.11 -1.39
C PHE A 24 -12.05 2.41 -0.55
N SER A 25 -11.82 2.30 0.76
CA SER A 25 -12.76 1.66 1.70
C SER A 25 -14.04 2.46 1.95
N LYS A 26 -14.06 3.74 1.57
CA LYS A 26 -15.27 4.59 1.61
C LYS A 26 -15.93 4.70 0.24
N THR A 27 -15.18 4.52 -0.81
CA THR A 27 -15.69 4.54 -2.19
C THR A 27 -16.45 3.25 -2.54
N PHE A 28 -16.01 2.13 -1.97
CA PHE A 28 -16.60 0.80 -2.20
C PHE A 28 -16.96 0.12 -0.89
N ASP A 29 -17.96 -0.75 -0.96
CA ASP A 29 -18.29 -1.67 0.14
C ASP A 29 -17.31 -2.85 0.14
N VAL A 30 -16.21 -2.67 0.87
CA VAL A 30 -15.10 -3.64 0.91
C VAL A 30 -15.36 -4.65 2.03
N PRO A 31 -15.48 -5.96 1.73
CA PRO A 31 -15.61 -6.98 2.76
C PRO A 31 -14.46 -6.93 3.78
N TYR A 32 -14.77 -7.23 5.03
CA TYR A 32 -13.82 -7.10 6.14
C TYR A 32 -12.52 -7.90 5.94
N ASN A 33 -12.61 -9.12 5.40
CA ASN A 33 -11.43 -9.94 5.08
C ASN A 33 -10.54 -9.27 4.03
N ILE A 34 -11.13 -8.72 2.97
CA ILE A 34 -10.41 -8.00 1.90
C ILE A 34 -9.80 -6.71 2.45
N GLN A 35 -10.55 -5.97 3.27
CA GLN A 35 -10.04 -4.74 3.89
C GLN A 35 -8.80 -5.02 4.74
N ASN A 36 -8.79 -6.10 5.51
CA ASN A 36 -7.62 -6.51 6.29
C ASN A 36 -6.43 -6.89 5.42
N LEU A 37 -6.66 -7.61 4.31
CA LEU A 37 -5.59 -7.93 3.37
C LEU A 37 -4.96 -6.66 2.77
N LEU A 38 -5.78 -5.72 2.33
CA LEU A 38 -5.32 -4.44 1.77
C LEU A 38 -4.54 -3.62 2.80
N LYS A 39 -5.04 -3.53 4.04
CA LYS A 39 -4.36 -2.80 5.12
C LYS A 39 -3.00 -3.38 5.46
N ASN A 40 -2.91 -4.71 5.58
CA ASN A 40 -1.68 -5.37 5.99
C ASN A 40 -0.63 -5.45 4.87
N SER A 41 -1.07 -5.52 3.61
CA SER A 41 -0.17 -5.81 2.50
C SER A 41 0.10 -4.62 1.57
N CYS A 42 -0.75 -3.59 1.59
CA CYS A 42 -0.72 -2.54 0.56
C CYS A 42 -0.71 -1.11 1.14
N TYR A 43 -1.53 -0.84 2.15
CA TYR A 43 -1.79 0.52 2.62
C TYR A 43 -0.56 1.25 3.16
N ASP A 44 0.41 0.55 3.74
CA ASP A 44 1.61 1.20 4.29
C ASP A 44 2.39 1.98 3.24
N CYS A 45 2.42 1.49 1.99
CA CYS A 45 3.10 2.17 0.89
C CYS A 45 2.14 2.90 -0.07
N HIS A 46 0.86 2.52 -0.09
CA HIS A 46 -0.11 3.01 -1.07
C HIS A 46 -1.27 3.79 -0.46
N SER A 47 -1.08 4.42 0.70
CA SER A 47 -2.05 5.33 1.31
C SER A 47 -1.38 6.57 1.91
N ASN A 48 -2.18 7.53 2.39
CA ASN A 48 -1.68 8.71 3.09
C ASN A 48 -1.35 8.45 4.57
N ASN A 49 -1.48 7.21 5.03
CA ASN A 49 -1.24 6.82 6.41
C ASN A 49 -0.45 5.53 6.49
N THR A 50 0.83 5.65 6.77
CA THR A 50 1.74 4.53 6.99
C THR A 50 1.80 4.18 8.47
N ASN A 51 1.68 2.89 8.80
CA ASN A 51 1.98 2.38 10.13
C ASN A 51 3.49 2.13 10.22
N TYR A 52 4.21 3.09 10.80
CA TYR A 52 5.67 3.07 10.81
C TYR A 52 6.24 2.02 11.77
N PRO A 53 7.11 1.13 11.29
CA PRO A 53 7.81 0.17 12.13
C PRO A 53 8.91 0.85 12.95
N TRP A 54 9.39 0.17 13.99
CA TRP A 54 10.44 0.68 14.88
C TRP A 54 11.74 1.06 14.13
N TYR A 55 12.10 0.32 13.09
CA TYR A 55 13.32 0.56 12.32
C TYR A 55 13.26 1.82 11.42
N ASN A 56 12.09 2.45 11.30
CA ASN A 56 11.97 3.76 10.64
C ASN A 56 12.75 4.87 11.34
N LYS A 57 13.27 4.61 12.52
CA LYS A 57 14.10 5.58 13.29
C LYS A 57 15.59 5.46 12.97
N ILE A 58 15.99 4.54 12.11
CA ILE A 58 17.39 4.23 11.81
C ILE A 58 17.70 4.58 10.37
N GLN A 59 18.64 5.48 10.16
CA GLN A 59 19.15 5.80 8.82
C GLN A 59 20.23 4.79 8.40
N PRO A 60 20.32 4.44 7.11
CA PRO A 60 19.58 4.95 5.93
C PRO A 60 18.24 4.23 5.67
N VAL A 61 17.82 3.30 6.53
CA VAL A 61 16.60 2.48 6.34
C VAL A 61 15.35 3.36 6.28
N SER A 62 15.30 4.41 7.11
CA SER A 62 14.22 5.39 7.09
C SER A 62 14.07 6.05 5.72
N TRP A 63 15.16 6.48 5.11
CA TRP A 63 15.13 7.09 3.76
C TRP A 63 14.64 6.12 2.69
N LEU A 64 15.09 4.87 2.76
CA LEU A 64 14.67 3.84 1.82
C LEU A 64 13.16 3.58 1.94
N LEU A 65 12.65 3.48 3.16
CA LEU A 65 11.22 3.29 3.42
C LEU A 65 10.40 4.48 2.91
N GLU A 66 10.81 5.72 3.21
CA GLU A 66 10.11 6.92 2.73
C GLU A 66 10.11 7.02 1.20
N ASN A 67 11.20 6.62 0.56
CA ASN A 67 11.25 6.57 -0.90
C ASN A 67 10.28 5.54 -1.48
N HIS A 68 10.20 4.35 -0.90
CA HIS A 68 9.25 3.32 -1.32
C HIS A 68 7.79 3.79 -1.14
N ILE A 69 7.47 4.45 -0.02
CA ILE A 69 6.15 5.03 0.22
C ILE A 69 5.83 6.09 -0.82
N LYS A 70 6.76 7.01 -1.09
CA LYS A 70 6.57 8.07 -2.07
C LYS A 70 6.31 7.52 -3.48
N GLU A 71 7.11 6.58 -3.92
CA GLU A 71 6.92 5.95 -5.23
C GLU A 71 5.64 5.11 -5.29
N GLY A 72 5.35 4.35 -4.23
CA GLY A 72 4.10 3.59 -4.12
C GLY A 72 2.85 4.46 -4.25
N LYS A 73 2.80 5.58 -3.53
CA LYS A 73 1.69 6.55 -3.59
C LYS A 73 1.58 7.21 -4.96
N LYS A 74 2.69 7.49 -5.62
CA LYS A 74 2.70 8.08 -6.95
C LYS A 74 2.08 7.15 -8.00
N GLU A 75 2.38 5.87 -7.91
CA GLU A 75 1.82 4.86 -8.81
C GLU A 75 0.34 4.59 -8.51
N PHE A 76 -0.01 4.45 -7.23
CA PHE A 76 -1.36 4.13 -6.79
C PHE A 76 -1.55 4.57 -5.33
N ASN A 77 -2.59 5.37 -5.05
CA ASN A 77 -2.92 5.84 -3.70
C ASN A 77 -4.38 5.48 -3.34
N PHE A 78 -4.57 4.55 -2.41
CA PHE A 78 -5.88 4.15 -1.92
C PHE A 78 -6.66 5.30 -1.28
N SER A 79 -5.98 6.24 -0.61
CA SER A 79 -6.64 7.38 0.04
C SER A 79 -7.30 8.35 -0.94
N GLU A 80 -6.84 8.37 -2.19
CA GLU A 80 -7.31 9.27 -3.25
C GLU A 80 -8.11 8.54 -4.34
N PHE A 81 -8.39 7.26 -4.17
CA PHE A 81 -8.98 6.43 -5.23
C PHE A 81 -10.31 6.98 -5.74
N GLY A 82 -11.16 7.49 -4.87
CA GLY A 82 -12.43 8.10 -5.23
C GLY A 82 -12.31 9.35 -6.11
N THR A 83 -11.14 10.00 -6.16
CA THR A 83 -10.90 11.16 -7.03
C THR A 83 -10.60 10.77 -8.47
N TYR A 84 -10.26 9.51 -8.73
CA TYR A 84 -9.91 9.05 -10.07
C TYR A 84 -11.16 8.91 -10.95
N SER A 85 -11.04 9.23 -12.24
CA SER A 85 -12.09 8.93 -13.20
C SER A 85 -12.35 7.41 -13.27
N LYS A 86 -13.56 6.99 -13.62
CA LYS A 86 -13.92 5.56 -13.75
C LYS A 86 -12.94 4.79 -14.65
N ARG A 87 -12.53 5.38 -15.75
CA ARG A 87 -11.53 4.80 -16.65
C ARG A 87 -10.19 4.56 -15.94
N ARG A 88 -9.74 5.55 -15.15
CA ARG A 88 -8.50 5.44 -14.37
C ARG A 88 -8.62 4.41 -13.27
N GLN A 89 -9.74 4.38 -12.56
CA GLN A 89 -10.03 3.38 -11.52
C GLN A 89 -9.95 1.95 -12.09
N LYS A 90 -10.61 1.69 -13.22
CA LYS A 90 -10.54 0.37 -13.90
C LYS A 90 -9.12 -0.01 -14.34
N SER A 91 -8.38 0.96 -14.86
CA SER A 91 -6.97 0.76 -15.26
C SER A 91 -6.09 0.43 -14.05
N LYS A 92 -6.24 1.16 -12.95
CA LYS A 92 -5.48 0.93 -11.72
C LYS A 92 -5.83 -0.42 -11.07
N LEU A 93 -7.11 -0.79 -11.02
CA LEU A 93 -7.52 -2.11 -10.53
C LEU A 93 -6.89 -3.24 -11.36
N LYS A 94 -6.86 -3.11 -12.69
CA LYS A 94 -6.17 -4.07 -13.56
C LYS A 94 -4.67 -4.18 -13.24
N ALA A 95 -4.01 -3.04 -13.05
CA ALA A 95 -2.59 -3.02 -12.71
C ALA A 95 -2.33 -3.72 -11.36
N VAL A 96 -3.13 -3.41 -10.32
CA VAL A 96 -3.02 -4.05 -9.00
C VAL A 96 -3.21 -5.57 -9.10
N ILE A 97 -4.24 -6.03 -9.83
CA ILE A 97 -4.50 -7.47 -10.04
C ILE A 97 -3.28 -8.15 -10.69
N ASN A 98 -2.68 -7.54 -11.71
CA ASN A 98 -1.51 -8.10 -12.39
C ASN A 98 -0.30 -8.17 -11.45
N GLN A 99 -0.01 -7.09 -10.71
CA GLN A 99 1.10 -7.04 -9.76
C GLN A 99 0.99 -8.12 -8.66
N ILE A 100 -0.22 -8.38 -8.16
CA ILE A 100 -0.47 -9.44 -7.19
C ILE A 100 -0.29 -10.82 -7.84
N ARG A 101 -0.82 -11.01 -9.05
CA ARG A 101 -0.73 -12.28 -9.80
C ARG A 101 0.71 -12.65 -10.11
N ASP A 102 1.52 -11.66 -10.48
CA ASP A 102 2.91 -11.84 -10.91
C ASP A 102 3.90 -11.84 -9.73
N ASP A 103 3.40 -11.84 -8.48
CA ASP A 103 4.20 -11.80 -7.24
C ASP A 103 5.11 -10.56 -7.10
N GLU A 104 4.81 -9.49 -7.81
CA GLU A 104 5.56 -8.23 -7.71
C GLU A 104 5.13 -7.40 -6.51
N MET A 105 3.88 -7.55 -6.05
CA MET A 105 3.34 -6.88 -4.87
C MET A 105 2.65 -7.88 -3.93
N PRO A 106 2.85 -7.76 -2.61
CA PRO A 106 3.79 -6.84 -1.91
C PRO A 106 5.24 -7.13 -2.23
N ILE A 107 6.11 -6.11 -2.22
CA ILE A 107 7.54 -6.28 -2.53
C ILE A 107 8.21 -7.23 -1.53
N TYR A 108 9.11 -8.06 -2.02
CA TYR A 108 9.76 -9.11 -1.23
C TYR A 108 10.52 -8.57 0.00
N SER A 109 11.24 -7.45 -0.15
CA SER A 109 11.96 -6.82 0.97
C SER A 109 11.05 -6.40 2.12
N TYR A 110 9.82 -5.97 1.82
CA TYR A 110 8.82 -5.65 2.83
C TYR A 110 8.29 -6.89 3.54
N THR A 111 7.95 -7.94 2.81
CA THR A 111 7.39 -9.19 3.38
C THR A 111 8.41 -10.01 4.16
N LEU A 112 9.71 -9.79 3.98
CA LEU A 112 10.74 -10.43 4.81
C LEU A 112 10.62 -10.03 6.30
N ILE A 113 10.30 -8.77 6.55
CA ILE A 113 10.17 -8.21 7.91
C ILE A 113 8.72 -8.25 8.36
N HIS A 114 7.78 -7.91 7.48
CA HIS A 114 6.33 -7.90 7.73
C HIS A 114 5.68 -9.18 7.21
N LYS A 115 5.80 -10.25 7.96
CA LYS A 115 5.29 -11.57 7.53
C LYS A 115 3.79 -11.61 7.34
N ASP A 116 3.05 -10.80 8.10
CA ASP A 116 1.58 -10.67 7.98
C ASP A 116 1.15 -10.00 6.68
N ALA A 117 2.06 -9.25 6.04
CA ALA A 117 1.84 -8.65 4.73
C ALA A 117 1.97 -9.63 3.57
N LYS A 118 2.59 -10.79 3.81
CA LYS A 118 2.75 -11.82 2.79
C LYS A 118 1.40 -12.45 2.43
N LEU A 119 1.09 -12.46 1.14
CA LEU A 119 -0.12 -13.10 0.63
C LEU A 119 0.16 -14.58 0.35
N SER A 120 -0.57 -15.47 1.02
CA SER A 120 -0.65 -16.88 0.65
C SER A 120 -1.43 -17.05 -0.67
N GLU A 121 -1.31 -18.18 -1.34
CA GLU A 121 -2.05 -18.46 -2.58
C GLU A 121 -3.56 -18.29 -2.41
N TYR A 122 -4.11 -18.72 -1.27
CA TYR A 122 -5.51 -18.52 -0.93
C TYR A 122 -5.86 -17.02 -0.81
N LYS A 123 -5.06 -16.24 -0.06
CA LYS A 123 -5.27 -14.80 0.10
C LYS A 123 -5.14 -14.04 -1.22
N LYS A 124 -4.18 -14.43 -2.07
CA LYS A 124 -4.02 -13.86 -3.42
C LYS A 124 -5.25 -14.11 -4.27
N LYS A 125 -5.73 -15.36 -4.27
CA LYS A 125 -6.93 -15.73 -5.02
C LYS A 125 -8.15 -14.93 -4.57
N ASP A 126 -8.41 -14.88 -3.27
CA ASP A 126 -9.52 -14.13 -2.67
C ASP A 126 -9.48 -12.65 -3.11
N LEU A 127 -8.30 -12.05 -3.01
CA LEU A 127 -8.12 -10.63 -3.34
C LEU A 127 -8.27 -10.37 -4.85
N ILE A 128 -7.69 -11.22 -5.68
CA ILE A 128 -7.78 -11.10 -7.15
C ILE A 128 -9.22 -11.30 -7.61
N ASP A 129 -9.92 -12.29 -7.10
CA ASP A 129 -11.30 -12.58 -7.48
C ASP A 129 -12.21 -11.41 -7.14
N TRP A 130 -12.10 -10.88 -5.91
CA TRP A 130 -12.90 -9.74 -5.48
C TRP A 130 -12.59 -8.46 -6.28
N LEU A 131 -11.30 -8.15 -6.51
CA LEU A 131 -10.89 -6.98 -7.30
C LEU A 131 -11.34 -7.10 -8.77
N THR A 132 -11.35 -8.31 -9.31
CA THR A 132 -11.82 -8.57 -10.68
C THR A 132 -13.32 -8.33 -10.77
N GLU A 133 -14.10 -8.90 -9.85
CA GLU A 133 -15.55 -8.67 -9.77
C GLU A 133 -15.87 -7.18 -9.61
N LEU A 134 -15.19 -6.49 -8.71
CA LEU A 134 -15.34 -5.05 -8.54
C LEU A 134 -15.09 -4.29 -9.84
N ARG A 135 -14.00 -4.61 -10.55
CA ARG A 135 -13.64 -3.97 -11.82
C ARG A 135 -14.66 -4.20 -12.93
N GLU A 136 -15.28 -5.36 -12.96
CA GLU A 136 -16.27 -5.72 -14.00
C GLU A 136 -17.63 -5.06 -13.73
N ASN A 137 -18.03 -4.97 -12.48
CA ASN A 137 -19.36 -4.46 -12.09
C ASN A 137 -19.39 -2.93 -11.87
N TYR A 138 -18.25 -2.25 -12.00
CA TYR A 138 -18.11 -0.82 -11.76
C TYR A 138 -18.00 0.02 -13.07
#